data_4667f6f727c78914f86283c68844c3bb
#
_entry.id   4667f6f727c78914f86283c68844c3bb
#
_cell.length_a   1.000
_cell.length_b   1.000
_cell.length_c   1.000
_cell.angle_alpha   90.00
_cell.angle_beta   90.00
_cell.angle_gamma   90.00
#
_symmetry.space_group_name_H-M   'P 1'
#
loop_
_entity.id
_entity.type
_entity.pdbx_description
1 polymer ?
#
loop_
_entity_poly.entity_id
_entity_poly.type
_entity_poly.pdbx_seq_one_letter_code
_entity_poly.pdbx_strand_id
1 'polypeptide(L)'
;MAISNKSYNNVIETLARLGEYHDQISTVSVGDIWDIDMSKNTLYPLLHINPVNVTTGASELTFNFQLFICDLVSEKDNWETYQPRIELLKLLDPKNNEQQVFNQTLEIATDFIGMLRHSSRQSLAGVDDINQAIYFTQDQFTIEPFQERFDNLLCGHTFQIGIKVMNDFDTCRIPVTNLGAGY
;
A
#
# COMPACT_ATOMS: atom_id res chain seq x y z
N MET A 1 -22.53 8.18 -18.15
CA MET A 1 -22.46 7.06 -17.19
C MET A 1 -21.57 7.57 -16.08
N ALA A 2 -22.09 7.88 -14.91
CA ALA A 2 -21.26 8.33 -13.79
C ALA A 2 -20.33 7.17 -13.40
N ILE A 3 -19.03 7.37 -13.49
CA ILE A 3 -18.03 6.40 -13.05
C ILE A 3 -18.21 6.28 -11.54
N SER A 4 -18.61 5.11 -11.07
CA SER A 4 -18.71 4.86 -9.63
C SER A 4 -17.30 4.84 -9.04
N ASN A 5 -16.87 5.92 -8.40
CA ASN A 5 -15.60 6.02 -7.69
C ASN A 5 -15.48 5.01 -6.52
N LYS A 6 -16.55 4.24 -6.29
CA LYS A 6 -16.68 3.23 -5.22
C LYS A 6 -16.31 1.83 -5.68
N SER A 7 -15.78 1.66 -6.89
CA SER A 7 -15.40 0.35 -7.39
C SER A 7 -14.05 -0.11 -6.83
N TYR A 8 -13.91 -1.41 -6.68
CA TYR A 8 -12.66 -2.05 -6.26
C TYR A 8 -11.44 -1.59 -7.09
N ASN A 9 -11.63 -1.50 -8.40
CA ASN A 9 -10.57 -1.07 -9.31
C ASN A 9 -10.13 0.38 -9.06
N ASN A 10 -11.08 1.28 -8.78
CA ASN A 10 -10.76 2.68 -8.53
C ASN A 10 -9.98 2.86 -7.21
N VAL A 11 -10.28 2.04 -6.19
CA VAL A 11 -9.53 2.06 -4.93
C VAL A 11 -8.09 1.60 -5.16
N ILE A 12 -7.88 0.50 -5.89
CA ILE A 12 -6.55 0.01 -6.25
C ILE A 12 -5.80 1.05 -7.10
N GLU A 13 -6.45 1.60 -8.12
CA GLU A 13 -5.84 2.62 -8.97
C GLU A 13 -5.42 3.85 -8.17
N THR A 14 -6.22 4.26 -7.19
CA THR A 14 -5.89 5.39 -6.32
C THR A 14 -4.64 5.09 -5.48
N LEU A 15 -4.54 3.89 -4.90
CA LEU A 15 -3.35 3.47 -4.15
C LEU A 15 -2.11 3.36 -5.05
N ALA A 16 -2.27 2.79 -6.23
CA ALA A 16 -1.17 2.65 -7.19
C ALA A 16 -0.64 4.01 -7.63
N ARG A 17 -1.52 4.94 -7.99
CA ARG A 17 -1.14 6.32 -8.35
C ARG A 17 -0.42 7.05 -7.22
N LEU A 18 -0.84 6.85 -5.97
CA LEU A 18 -0.10 7.41 -4.83
C LEU A 18 1.33 6.91 -4.78
N GLY A 19 1.53 5.61 -5.00
CA GLY A 19 2.87 5.04 -5.09
C GLY A 19 3.69 5.62 -6.25
N GLU A 20 3.06 5.80 -7.42
CA GLU A 20 3.71 6.40 -8.60
C GLU A 20 4.11 7.88 -8.39
N TYR A 21 3.40 8.61 -7.52
CA TYR A 21 3.74 10.00 -7.19
C TYR A 21 4.86 10.13 -6.17
N HIS A 22 5.29 9.05 -5.56
CA HIS A 22 6.37 9.08 -4.59
C HIS A 22 7.72 8.92 -5.29
N ASP A 23 8.57 9.94 -5.23
CA ASP A 23 9.84 10.01 -5.98
C ASP A 23 10.82 8.86 -5.69
N GLN A 24 10.73 8.24 -4.51
CA GLN A 24 11.61 7.15 -4.11
C GLN A 24 11.06 5.76 -4.44
N ILE A 25 9.81 5.64 -4.92
CA ILE A 25 9.24 4.36 -5.34
C ILE A 25 9.49 4.19 -6.84
N SER A 26 10.25 3.16 -7.20
CA SER A 26 10.60 2.88 -8.59
C SER A 26 9.59 2.01 -9.32
N THR A 27 8.90 1.13 -8.59
CA THR A 27 7.89 0.24 -9.16
C THR A 27 6.69 0.12 -8.23
N VAL A 28 5.50 0.09 -8.81
CA VAL A 28 4.26 -0.26 -8.10
C VAL A 28 3.69 -1.53 -8.71
N SER A 29 3.36 -2.51 -7.88
CA SER A 29 2.74 -3.76 -8.30
C SER A 29 1.51 -4.09 -7.47
N VAL A 30 0.60 -4.85 -8.04
CA VAL A 30 -0.66 -5.27 -7.40
C VAL A 30 -0.86 -6.75 -7.62
N GLY A 31 -1.14 -7.51 -6.56
CA GLY A 31 -1.37 -8.94 -6.66
C GLY A 31 -1.02 -9.70 -5.39
N ASP A 32 -0.71 -10.98 -5.52
CA ASP A 32 -0.20 -11.78 -4.43
C ASP A 32 1.28 -11.44 -4.16
N ILE A 33 1.73 -11.59 -2.92
CA ILE A 33 3.13 -11.33 -2.54
C ILE A 33 4.12 -12.16 -3.36
N TRP A 34 3.73 -13.34 -3.79
CA TRP A 34 4.55 -14.23 -4.63
C TRP A 34 4.77 -13.69 -6.05
N ASP A 35 3.93 -12.73 -6.49
CA ASP A 35 4.08 -12.10 -7.80
C ASP A 35 5.31 -11.17 -7.86
N ILE A 36 5.84 -10.76 -6.71
CA ILE A 36 7.03 -9.89 -6.61
C ILE A 36 8.26 -10.55 -7.26
N ASP A 37 8.40 -11.86 -7.07
CA ASP A 37 9.59 -12.61 -7.52
C ASP A 37 9.57 -12.93 -9.03
N MET A 38 8.40 -12.89 -9.67
CA MET A 38 8.23 -13.34 -11.05
C MET A 38 8.72 -12.33 -12.10
N SER A 39 8.94 -11.09 -11.73
CA SER A 39 9.32 -10.03 -12.65
C SER A 39 10.83 -9.75 -12.61
N LYS A 40 11.57 -10.25 -13.58
CA LYS A 40 13.02 -9.99 -13.74
C LYS A 40 13.38 -8.53 -14.01
N ASN A 41 12.39 -7.68 -14.28
CA ASN A 41 12.58 -6.27 -14.62
C ASN A 41 12.09 -5.32 -13.52
N THR A 42 11.83 -5.83 -12.31
CA THR A 42 11.40 -5.00 -11.19
C THR A 42 12.53 -4.07 -10.77
N LEU A 43 12.22 -2.77 -10.74
CA LEU A 43 13.10 -1.76 -10.18
C LEU A 43 12.72 -1.52 -8.71
N TYR A 44 13.70 -1.30 -7.88
CA TYR A 44 13.51 -1.07 -6.44
C TYR A 44 13.89 0.36 -6.05
N PRO A 45 13.33 0.93 -4.98
CA PRO A 45 12.32 0.35 -4.07
C PRO A 45 10.96 0.06 -4.73
N LEU A 46 10.33 -1.03 -4.29
CA LEU A 46 9.04 -1.51 -4.79
C LEU A 46 7.94 -1.23 -3.76
N LEU A 47 6.80 -0.69 -4.21
CA LEU A 47 5.53 -0.76 -3.49
C LEU A 47 4.69 -1.90 -4.07
N HIS A 48 4.36 -2.90 -3.24
CA HIS A 48 3.46 -3.97 -3.61
C HIS A 48 2.16 -3.88 -2.82
N ILE A 49 1.03 -3.88 -3.55
CA ILE A 49 -0.32 -3.77 -3.00
C ILE A 49 -0.98 -5.14 -3.07
N ASN A 50 -1.09 -5.81 -1.91
CA ASN A 50 -1.76 -7.11 -1.81
C ASN A 50 -3.20 -6.91 -1.31
N PRO A 51 -4.22 -7.20 -2.15
CA PRO A 51 -5.61 -7.18 -1.74
C PRO A 51 -5.91 -8.32 -0.75
N VAL A 52 -6.50 -8.00 0.40
CA VAL A 52 -6.81 -9.00 1.44
C VAL A 52 -8.28 -9.41 1.39
N ASN A 53 -9.18 -8.46 1.65
CA ASN A 53 -10.61 -8.72 1.64
C ASN A 53 -11.41 -7.41 1.55
N VAL A 54 -12.73 -7.55 1.41
CA VAL A 54 -13.69 -6.45 1.51
C VAL A 54 -14.69 -6.78 2.60
N THR A 55 -14.86 -5.86 3.54
CA THR A 55 -15.87 -5.97 4.60
C THR A 55 -17.02 -5.00 4.37
N THR A 56 -18.23 -5.44 4.68
CA THR A 56 -19.45 -4.63 4.52
C THR A 56 -19.96 -4.18 5.87
N GLY A 57 -20.20 -2.89 6.03
CA GLY A 57 -20.95 -2.29 7.14
C GLY A 57 -22.40 -1.98 6.75
N ALA A 58 -23.12 -1.28 7.61
CA ALA A 58 -24.52 -0.92 7.35
C ALA A 58 -24.68 0.02 6.12
N SER A 59 -23.73 0.93 5.93
CA SER A 59 -23.74 1.92 4.83
C SER A 59 -22.34 2.18 4.29
N GLU A 60 -21.44 1.23 4.48
CA GLU A 60 -20.05 1.38 4.06
C GLU A 60 -19.47 0.05 3.55
N LEU A 61 -18.50 0.18 2.66
CA LEU A 61 -17.60 -0.90 2.26
C LEU A 61 -16.19 -0.53 2.73
N THR A 62 -15.47 -1.49 3.30
CA THR A 62 -14.07 -1.32 3.65
C THR A 62 -13.24 -2.30 2.82
N PHE A 63 -12.38 -1.75 1.98
CA PHE A 63 -11.42 -2.51 1.18
C PHE A 63 -10.12 -2.61 1.98
N ASN A 64 -9.74 -3.83 2.34
CA ASN A 64 -8.54 -4.09 3.13
C ASN A 64 -7.40 -4.56 2.24
N PHE A 65 -6.26 -3.91 2.40
CA PHE A 65 -5.02 -4.21 1.68
C PHE A 65 -3.88 -4.40 2.66
N GLN A 66 -2.91 -5.22 2.29
CA GLN A 66 -1.60 -5.24 2.90
C GLN A 66 -0.60 -4.64 1.92
N LEU A 67 0.11 -3.64 2.36
CA LEU A 67 1.12 -2.94 1.56
C LEU A 67 2.51 -3.38 2.00
N PHE A 68 3.38 -3.61 1.02
CA PHE A 68 4.79 -3.94 1.23
C PHE A 68 5.63 -2.89 0.53
N ILE A 69 6.54 -2.28 1.27
CA ILE A 69 7.56 -1.40 0.72
C ILE A 69 8.89 -2.07 0.94
N CYS A 70 9.54 -2.48 -0.13
CA CYS A 70 10.72 -3.32 -0.06
C CYS A 70 11.81 -2.91 -1.04
N ASP A 71 13.03 -3.28 -0.69
CA ASP A 71 14.21 -3.11 -1.53
C ASP A 71 15.12 -4.33 -1.42
N LEU A 72 16.06 -4.43 -2.35
CA LEU A 72 17.03 -5.50 -2.43
C LEU A 72 18.12 -5.35 -1.37
N VAL A 73 18.36 -6.43 -0.66
CA VAL A 73 19.56 -6.54 0.18
C VAL A 73 20.71 -7.00 -0.70
N SER A 74 21.74 -6.20 -0.78
CA SER A 74 22.92 -6.48 -1.56
C SER A 74 24.10 -6.78 -0.65
N GLU A 75 24.66 -7.98 -0.80
CA GLU A 75 25.97 -8.34 -0.24
C GLU A 75 27.05 -7.81 -1.18
N LYS A 76 27.62 -6.67 -0.85
CA LYS A 76 28.75 -6.11 -1.62
C LYS A 76 29.95 -5.87 -0.72
N ASP A 77 31.12 -6.28 -1.19
CA ASP A 77 32.40 -6.04 -0.53
C ASP A 77 32.79 -4.54 -0.43
N ASN A 78 32.04 -3.66 -1.12
CA ASN A 78 32.40 -2.25 -1.30
C ASN A 78 31.34 -1.26 -0.79
N TRP A 79 30.43 -1.69 0.10
CA TRP A 79 29.58 -0.73 0.78
C TRP A 79 30.44 0.11 1.71
N GLU A 80 30.38 1.42 1.58
CA GLU A 80 30.96 2.35 2.57
C GLU A 80 30.40 1.95 3.94
N THR A 81 31.24 1.38 4.75
CA THR A 81 30.88 0.85 6.06
C THR A 81 30.32 2.01 6.86
N TYR A 82 29.01 2.02 7.06
CA TYR A 82 28.40 2.90 8.06
C TYR A 82 29.06 2.56 9.38
N GLN A 83 29.90 3.46 9.86
CA GLN A 83 30.54 3.32 11.17
C GLN A 83 29.58 3.82 12.23
N PRO A 84 28.84 2.95 12.92
CA PRO A 84 27.93 3.40 13.97
C PRO A 84 28.75 4.03 15.09
N ARG A 85 28.34 5.21 15.51
CA ARG A 85 28.97 5.94 16.63
C ARG A 85 28.83 5.21 17.96
N ILE A 86 27.89 4.28 18.04
CA ILE A 86 27.56 3.52 19.26
C ILE A 86 28.09 2.10 19.09
N GLU A 87 28.92 1.67 20.02
CA GLU A 87 29.60 0.38 19.96
C GLU A 87 28.63 -0.83 19.95
N LEU A 88 27.45 -0.65 20.55
CA LEU A 88 26.36 -1.65 20.52
C LEU A 88 25.87 -1.96 19.11
N LEU A 89 25.87 -0.98 18.22
CA LEU A 89 25.44 -1.14 16.83
C LEU A 89 26.52 -1.80 15.94
N LYS A 90 27.73 -1.98 16.44
CA LYS A 90 28.75 -2.77 15.74
C LYS A 90 28.43 -4.27 15.69
N LEU A 91 27.39 -4.70 16.43
CA LEU A 91 26.86 -6.06 16.37
C LEU A 91 25.98 -6.29 15.13
N LEU A 92 25.54 -5.23 14.46
CA LEU A 92 24.86 -5.35 13.17
C LEU A 92 25.92 -5.66 12.12
N ASP A 93 25.74 -6.76 11.40
CA ASP A 93 26.71 -7.22 10.41
C ASP A 93 26.90 -6.16 9.31
N PRO A 94 28.11 -5.56 9.17
CA PRO A 94 28.34 -4.50 8.20
C PRO A 94 28.48 -5.02 6.76
N LYS A 95 28.28 -6.30 6.52
CA LYS A 95 28.52 -6.94 5.22
C LYS A 95 27.43 -6.70 4.19
N ASN A 96 26.28 -6.18 4.61
CA ASN A 96 25.15 -5.91 3.74
C ASN A 96 24.54 -4.53 3.98
N ASN A 97 23.62 -4.11 3.12
CA ASN A 97 22.91 -2.83 3.24
C ASN A 97 21.57 -2.93 3.95
N GLU A 98 21.28 -4.02 4.63
CA GLU A 98 19.97 -4.32 5.23
C GLU A 98 19.47 -3.18 6.14
N GLN A 99 20.33 -2.68 7.04
CA GLN A 99 19.96 -1.59 7.93
C GLN A 99 19.60 -0.29 7.18
N GLN A 100 20.30 -0.02 6.09
CA GLN A 100 20.01 1.14 5.24
C GLN A 100 18.66 0.97 4.53
N VAL A 101 18.39 -0.23 4.01
CA VAL A 101 17.11 -0.57 3.38
C VAL A 101 15.96 -0.42 4.37
N PHE A 102 16.10 -0.91 5.61
CA PHE A 102 15.07 -0.71 6.64
C PHE A 102 14.82 0.76 6.95
N ASN A 103 15.85 1.59 7.07
CA ASN A 103 15.69 3.02 7.29
C ASN A 103 14.96 3.69 6.13
N GLN A 104 15.35 3.42 4.90
CA GLN A 104 14.77 4.02 3.70
C GLN A 104 13.31 3.56 3.51
N THR A 105 13.02 2.28 3.63
CA THR A 105 11.67 1.75 3.47
C THR A 105 10.72 2.21 4.58
N LEU A 106 11.22 2.46 5.80
CA LEU A 106 10.43 3.07 6.86
C LEU A 106 10.07 4.53 6.54
N GLU A 107 11.02 5.30 6.01
CA GLU A 107 10.79 6.67 5.56
C GLU A 107 9.72 6.69 4.47
N ILE A 108 9.87 5.88 3.42
CA ILE A 108 8.88 5.76 2.35
C ILE A 108 7.50 5.35 2.91
N ALA A 109 7.44 4.40 3.85
CA ALA A 109 6.17 3.97 4.45
C ALA A 109 5.47 5.11 5.21
N THR A 110 6.23 5.89 5.98
CA THR A 110 5.67 7.03 6.72
C THR A 110 5.21 8.14 5.80
N ASP A 111 5.94 8.42 4.73
CA ASP A 111 5.57 9.40 3.71
C ASP A 111 4.31 8.96 2.95
N PHE A 112 4.24 7.71 2.55
CA PHE A 112 3.07 7.15 1.89
C PHE A 112 1.81 7.25 2.79
N ILE A 113 1.92 6.95 4.08
CA ILE A 113 0.82 7.12 5.04
C ILE A 113 0.45 8.61 5.16
N GLY A 114 1.43 9.50 5.15
CA GLY A 114 1.22 10.96 5.11
C GLY A 114 0.41 11.39 3.88
N MET A 115 0.79 10.89 2.71
CA MET A 115 0.07 11.13 1.44
C MET A 115 -1.36 10.59 1.49
N LEU A 116 -1.57 9.37 2.00
CA LEU A 116 -2.90 8.78 2.18
C LEU A 116 -3.80 9.66 3.06
N ARG A 117 -3.29 10.12 4.19
CA ARG A 117 -4.05 10.99 5.11
C ARG A 117 -4.40 12.33 4.48
N HIS A 118 -3.44 12.91 3.76
CA HIS A 118 -3.68 14.15 3.04
C HIS A 118 -4.74 13.96 1.95
N SER A 119 -4.63 12.88 1.21
CA SER A 119 -5.51 12.51 0.12
C SER A 119 -6.93 12.20 0.58
N SER A 120 -7.08 11.48 1.69
CA SER A 120 -8.41 11.20 2.25
C SER A 120 -9.15 12.47 2.67
N ARG A 121 -8.43 13.55 2.98
CA ARG A 121 -8.99 14.87 3.30
C ARG A 121 -9.28 15.73 2.08
N GLN A 122 -8.54 15.54 0.99
CA GLN A 122 -8.58 16.40 -0.20
C GLN A 122 -9.14 15.72 -1.44
N SER A 123 -9.60 14.47 -1.33
CA SER A 123 -10.14 13.68 -2.45
C SER A 123 -9.18 13.57 -3.64
N LEU A 124 -8.24 12.62 -3.58
CA LEU A 124 -7.36 12.29 -4.70
C LEU A 124 -8.08 11.80 -5.96
N ALA A 125 -9.27 11.27 -5.81
CA ALA A 125 -10.04 10.71 -6.91
C ALA A 125 -10.75 11.74 -7.79
N GLY A 126 -10.31 13.02 -7.74
CA GLY A 126 -11.07 14.10 -8.33
C GLY A 126 -12.20 14.50 -7.38
N VAL A 127 -12.36 15.78 -7.24
CA VAL A 127 -13.44 16.37 -6.45
C VAL A 127 -14.72 15.91 -7.11
N ASP A 128 -15.58 15.20 -6.37
CA ASP A 128 -16.95 15.18 -6.81
C ASP A 128 -17.45 16.65 -6.78
N ASP A 129 -18.51 16.97 -7.50
CA ASP A 129 -19.04 18.35 -7.65
C ASP A 129 -19.30 19.07 -6.32
N ILE A 130 -19.14 18.39 -5.17
CA ILE A 130 -19.48 18.84 -3.81
C ILE A 130 -18.23 18.95 -2.89
N ASN A 131 -17.02 18.70 -3.36
CA ASN A 131 -15.79 18.80 -2.57
C ASN A 131 -15.73 17.84 -1.35
N GLN A 132 -16.39 16.69 -1.40
CA GLN A 132 -16.41 15.73 -0.31
C GLN A 132 -15.35 14.64 -0.51
N ALA A 133 -14.69 14.25 0.58
CA ALA A 133 -13.79 13.10 0.57
C ALA A 133 -14.58 11.81 0.27
N ILE A 134 -14.12 11.06 -0.73
CA ILE A 134 -14.74 9.79 -1.15
C ILE A 134 -14.18 8.61 -0.37
N TYR A 135 -12.88 8.67 -0.05
CA TYR A 135 -12.15 7.62 0.65
C TYR A 135 -11.75 8.06 2.05
N PHE A 136 -11.98 7.17 3.01
CA PHE A 136 -11.60 7.37 4.41
C PHE A 136 -10.65 6.26 4.83
N THR A 137 -9.60 6.62 5.54
CA THR A 137 -8.62 5.66 6.07
C THR A 137 -8.71 5.60 7.59
N GLN A 138 -8.10 4.58 8.17
CA GLN A 138 -7.93 4.46 9.62
C GLN A 138 -6.99 5.55 10.16
N ASP A 139 -7.14 5.88 11.45
CA ASP A 139 -6.31 6.89 12.10
C ASP A 139 -4.93 6.37 12.52
N GLN A 140 -4.82 5.07 12.78
CA GLN A 140 -3.60 4.45 13.28
C GLN A 140 -3.15 3.33 12.35
N PHE A 141 -1.85 3.33 12.02
CA PHE A 141 -1.19 2.31 11.23
C PHE A 141 -0.08 1.65 12.07
N THR A 142 0.02 0.35 11.99
CA THR A 142 1.14 -0.42 12.55
C THR A 142 2.05 -0.80 11.40
N ILE A 143 3.30 -0.32 11.43
CA ILE A 143 4.31 -0.63 10.44
C ILE A 143 5.21 -1.71 11.03
N GLU A 144 5.33 -2.83 10.32
CA GLU A 144 6.10 -3.98 10.75
C GLU A 144 7.26 -4.22 9.79
N PRO A 145 8.48 -4.50 10.28
CA PRO A 145 9.56 -4.92 9.42
C PRO A 145 9.27 -6.31 8.86
N PHE A 146 9.67 -6.55 7.62
CA PHE A 146 9.64 -7.88 7.05
C PHE A 146 10.94 -8.18 6.29
N GLN A 147 11.24 -9.46 6.17
CA GLN A 147 12.37 -9.96 5.42
C GLN A 147 11.96 -11.29 4.79
N GLU A 148 12.11 -11.38 3.47
CA GLU A 148 11.75 -12.57 2.73
C GLU A 148 12.85 -12.93 1.75
N ARG A 149 13.13 -14.22 1.64
CA ARG A 149 14.14 -14.73 0.74
C ARG A 149 13.47 -15.44 -0.43
N PHE A 150 13.31 -14.69 -1.50
CA PHE A 150 12.96 -15.20 -2.82
C PHE A 150 14.25 -15.66 -3.55
N ASP A 151 14.35 -15.46 -4.85
CA ASP A 151 15.62 -15.63 -5.58
C ASP A 151 16.68 -14.63 -5.07
N ASN A 152 16.24 -13.44 -4.63
CA ASN A 152 17.04 -12.43 -3.97
C ASN A 152 16.49 -12.17 -2.56
N LEU A 153 17.34 -11.67 -1.66
CA LEU A 153 16.89 -11.25 -0.35
C LEU A 153 16.24 -9.87 -0.45
N LEU A 154 14.95 -9.81 -0.12
CA LEU A 154 14.19 -8.57 0.02
C LEU A 154 13.96 -8.27 1.48
N CYS A 155 14.11 -7.03 1.87
CA CYS A 155 13.66 -6.56 3.18
C CYS A 155 12.95 -5.21 3.07
N GLY A 156 12.22 -4.85 4.11
CA GLY A 156 11.49 -3.59 4.15
C GLY A 156 10.42 -3.56 5.22
N HIS A 157 9.34 -2.86 4.92
CA HIS A 157 8.23 -2.68 5.85
C HIS A 157 6.89 -3.04 5.22
N THR A 158 6.02 -3.58 6.03
CA THR A 158 4.63 -3.88 5.68
C THR A 158 3.67 -3.22 6.65
N PHE A 159 2.50 -2.85 6.17
CA PHE A 159 1.40 -2.36 7.01
C PHE A 159 0.06 -2.65 6.35
N GLN A 160 -0.98 -2.74 7.18
CA GLN A 160 -2.34 -2.94 6.69
C GLN A 160 -3.08 -1.62 6.59
N ILE A 161 -3.89 -1.49 5.55
CA ILE A 161 -4.75 -0.34 5.31
C ILE A 161 -6.17 -0.78 5.01
N GLY A 162 -7.15 -0.12 5.67
CA GLY A 162 -8.55 -0.21 5.33
C GLY A 162 -9.03 1.09 4.68
N ILE A 163 -9.50 1.01 3.46
CA ILE A 163 -10.11 2.14 2.76
C ILE A 163 -11.62 2.00 2.81
N LYS A 164 -12.26 2.92 3.51
CA LYS A 164 -13.71 2.98 3.66
C LYS A 164 -14.33 3.85 2.58
N VAL A 165 -15.40 3.34 2.01
CA VAL A 165 -16.21 4.01 0.99
C VAL A 165 -17.67 3.93 1.41
N MET A 166 -18.37 5.06 1.38
CA MET A 166 -19.81 5.07 1.64
C MET A 166 -20.57 4.31 0.55
N ASN A 167 -21.45 3.41 0.96
CA ASN A 167 -22.28 2.62 0.06
C ASN A 167 -23.72 2.60 0.56
N ASP A 168 -24.61 3.11 -0.25
CA ASP A 168 -26.04 3.30 0.10
C ASP A 168 -26.82 1.98 -0.01
N PHE A 169 -26.21 0.89 -0.51
CA PHE A 169 -26.87 -0.41 -0.79
C PHE A 169 -28.21 -0.24 -1.49
N ASP A 170 -28.25 0.61 -2.53
CA ASP A 170 -29.46 0.90 -3.29
C ASP A 170 -30.04 -0.36 -3.95
N THR A 171 -31.11 -0.88 -3.37
CA THR A 171 -31.78 -2.11 -3.84
C THR A 171 -32.36 -1.96 -5.24
N CYS A 172 -32.65 -0.73 -5.69
CA CYS A 172 -33.14 -0.47 -7.04
C CYS A 172 -32.09 -0.74 -8.14
N ARG A 173 -30.80 -0.82 -7.76
CA ARG A 173 -29.68 -1.11 -8.67
C ARG A 173 -29.31 -2.59 -8.72
N ILE A 174 -29.91 -3.39 -7.85
CA ILE A 174 -29.63 -4.85 -7.85
C ILE A 174 -30.31 -5.46 -9.06
N PRO A 175 -29.59 -6.12 -9.98
CA PRO A 175 -30.18 -6.72 -11.17
C PRO A 175 -30.88 -8.04 -10.82
N VAL A 176 -32.02 -7.98 -10.16
CA VAL A 176 -32.82 -9.15 -9.79
C VAL A 176 -34.08 -9.19 -10.68
N THR A 177 -34.27 -10.30 -11.38
CA THR A 177 -35.49 -10.59 -12.06
C THR A 177 -36.46 -11.19 -11.05
N ASN A 178 -37.57 -10.49 -10.70
CA ASN A 178 -38.57 -10.92 -9.71
C ASN A 178 -38.17 -10.80 -8.22
N LEU A 179 -37.92 -9.62 -7.73
CA LEU A 179 -38.28 -9.31 -6.35
C LEU A 179 -39.80 -9.30 -6.32
N GLY A 180 -40.40 -10.44 -5.89
CA GLY A 180 -41.86 -10.52 -5.72
C GLY A 180 -42.34 -9.33 -4.91
N ALA A 181 -43.52 -8.81 -5.26
CA ALA A 181 -44.12 -7.66 -4.58
C ALA A 181 -44.36 -7.96 -3.09
N GLY A 182 -43.34 -7.69 -2.25
CA GLY A 182 -43.35 -8.03 -0.85
C GLY A 182 -42.14 -7.54 -0.06
N TYR A 183 -41.28 -6.67 -0.63
CA TYR A 183 -40.25 -5.97 0.10
C TYR A 183 -40.46 -4.46 0.06
#